data_f6e0a3d44d012013db0add8b56160cb7
#
_entry.id   f6e0a3d44d012013db0add8b56160cb7
#
_cell.length_a   1.000
_cell.length_b   1.000
_cell.length_c   1.000
_cell.angle_alpha   90.00
_cell.angle_beta   90.00
_cell.angle_gamma   90.00
#
_symmetry.space_group_name_H-M   'P 1'
#
loop_
_entity.id
_entity.type
_entity.pdbx_description
1 polymer ?
#
loop_
_entity_poly.entity_id
_entity_poly.type
_entity_poly.pdbx_seq_one_letter_code
_entity_poly.pdbx_strand_id
1 'polypeptide(L)'
;MAATRYYYSDTISMFLDRSTDEIIGKLALASQHDINDETSNSWLEEIESLRNVLVPYKNKGSIYFEYNIPRMGKRADVILLINELIFILEYKTADSKFTHDAITQVWDYALDLKNFQEGSLGRIIVPILVAPSEKDKNCIFVLHNFGDDVYEPLLTNANHLDEAISIPLSQIPHSVIEHSAERDERWAKSGYEPTPTIIEAAVALYEENTVEDITKHGGDIDKASAELRRIIDYCRENSRKAICFITGVPGAGKTLIGLNTAIDQFNRGEKAVYLSGNFPLVEVLQEALTRDFIRREKIKAKLEGRKSCTKKEAKSKVKAFIQMIHHYRDLYLEGTEVIGNEIRPKEGYFIDHKDKAYIPAE
;
A
#
# COMPACT_ATOMS: atom_id res chain seq x y z
N MET A 1 -20.44 11.11 -13.61
CA MET A 1 -19.30 10.94 -14.51
C MET A 1 -18.12 10.50 -13.65
N ALA A 2 -17.43 9.42 -14.00
CA ALA A 2 -16.20 9.07 -13.30
C ALA A 2 -15.18 10.19 -13.47
N ALA A 3 -14.52 10.61 -12.39
CA ALA A 3 -13.51 11.66 -12.44
C ALA A 3 -12.36 11.20 -13.35
N THR A 4 -11.92 12.06 -14.25
CA THR A 4 -10.77 11.81 -15.12
C THR A 4 -9.54 11.64 -14.23
N ARG A 5 -8.76 10.58 -14.45
CA ARG A 5 -7.59 10.27 -13.61
C ARG A 5 -6.31 10.99 -14.01
N TYR A 6 -6.32 11.76 -15.06
CA TYR A 6 -5.15 12.47 -15.60
C TYR A 6 -5.54 13.86 -16.05
N TYR A 7 -4.58 14.76 -16.14
CA TYR A 7 -4.82 16.10 -16.65
C TYR A 7 -4.68 16.15 -18.17
N TYR A 8 -3.75 15.38 -18.73
CA TYR A 8 -3.55 15.27 -20.17
C TYR A 8 -3.29 13.82 -20.56
N SER A 9 -3.80 13.40 -21.71
CA SER A 9 -3.43 12.14 -22.36
C SER A 9 -3.46 12.27 -23.87
N ASP A 10 -2.59 11.51 -24.51
CA ASP A 10 -2.60 11.35 -25.97
C ASP A 10 -1.86 10.07 -26.36
N THR A 11 -1.95 9.67 -27.63
CA THR A 11 -0.98 8.73 -28.20
C THR A 11 0.38 9.40 -28.30
N ILE A 12 1.47 8.64 -28.25
CA ILE A 12 2.83 9.20 -28.39
C ILE A 12 2.94 9.95 -29.74
N SER A 13 2.29 9.46 -30.79
CA SER A 13 2.27 10.14 -32.10
C SER A 13 1.67 11.54 -31.99
N MET A 14 0.49 11.66 -31.40
CA MET A 14 -0.20 12.94 -31.27
C MET A 14 0.54 13.89 -30.31
N PHE A 15 1.11 13.37 -29.22
CA PHE A 15 1.96 14.13 -28.31
C PHE A 15 3.15 14.78 -29.03
N LEU A 16 3.82 14.04 -29.92
CA LEU A 16 4.94 14.54 -30.71
C LEU A 16 4.53 15.59 -31.76
N ASP A 17 3.34 15.46 -32.30
CA ASP A 17 2.82 16.36 -33.33
C ASP A 17 2.17 17.65 -32.78
N ARG A 18 1.75 17.69 -31.47
CA ARG A 18 1.18 18.89 -30.84
C ARG A 18 2.25 19.89 -30.42
N SER A 19 1.90 21.17 -30.34
CA SER A 19 2.79 22.18 -29.75
C SER A 19 2.87 22.05 -28.24
N THR A 20 3.98 22.49 -27.67
CA THR A 20 4.17 22.52 -26.20
C THR A 20 3.12 23.41 -25.54
N ASP A 21 2.81 24.57 -26.10
CA ASP A 21 1.81 25.49 -25.58
C ASP A 21 0.40 24.87 -25.54
N GLU A 22 0.04 24.06 -26.55
CA GLU A 22 -1.24 23.36 -26.56
C GLU A 22 -1.34 22.33 -25.42
N ILE A 23 -0.26 21.61 -25.16
CA ILE A 23 -0.21 20.61 -24.07
C ILE A 23 -0.30 21.32 -22.71
N ILE A 24 0.52 22.35 -22.49
CA ILE A 24 0.51 23.15 -21.25
C ILE A 24 -0.89 23.78 -21.05
N GLY A 25 -1.51 24.31 -22.09
CA GLY A 25 -2.85 24.86 -22.01
C GLY A 25 -3.90 23.84 -21.54
N LYS A 26 -3.81 22.58 -22.00
CA LYS A 26 -4.70 21.50 -21.56
C LYS A 26 -4.42 21.08 -20.10
N LEU A 27 -3.17 20.98 -19.70
CA LEU A 27 -2.76 20.71 -18.33
C LEU A 27 -3.29 21.78 -17.37
N ALA A 28 -3.15 23.04 -17.77
CA ALA A 28 -3.62 24.19 -17.03
C ALA A 28 -5.15 24.19 -16.85
N LEU A 29 -5.89 23.89 -17.91
CA LEU A 29 -7.36 23.81 -17.84
C LEU A 29 -7.86 22.65 -16.98
N ALA A 30 -7.12 21.55 -16.90
CA ALA A 30 -7.47 20.38 -16.08
C ALA A 30 -7.06 20.53 -14.61
N SER A 31 -6.09 21.39 -14.31
CA SER A 31 -5.64 21.67 -12.95
C SER A 31 -6.75 22.37 -12.14
N GLN A 32 -7.04 21.84 -10.96
CA GLN A 32 -8.02 22.42 -10.02
C GLN A 32 -7.38 23.42 -9.05
N HIS A 33 -6.08 23.66 -9.17
CA HIS A 33 -5.30 24.53 -8.29
C HIS A 33 -4.77 25.74 -9.05
N ASP A 34 -4.47 26.81 -8.35
CA ASP A 34 -3.77 27.96 -8.93
C ASP A 34 -2.40 27.50 -9.44
N ILE A 35 -2.18 27.69 -10.74
CA ILE A 35 -0.94 27.32 -11.40
C ILE A 35 0.07 28.41 -11.13
N ASN A 36 1.18 28.05 -10.49
CA ASN A 36 2.32 28.95 -10.33
C ASN A 36 3.37 28.72 -11.45
N ASP A 37 4.31 29.64 -11.56
CA ASP A 37 5.36 29.58 -12.57
C ASP A 37 6.23 28.31 -12.42
N GLU A 38 6.42 27.80 -11.18
CA GLU A 38 7.18 26.57 -10.92
C GLU A 38 6.49 25.35 -11.55
N THR A 39 5.17 25.20 -11.39
CA THR A 39 4.42 24.11 -11.98
C THR A 39 4.45 24.15 -13.50
N SER A 40 4.28 25.33 -14.10
CA SER A 40 4.35 25.50 -15.54
C SER A 40 5.73 25.18 -16.12
N ASN A 41 6.79 25.57 -15.42
CA ASN A 41 8.16 25.27 -15.81
C ASN A 41 8.48 23.77 -15.68
N SER A 42 7.95 23.09 -14.65
CA SER A 42 8.10 21.63 -14.52
C SER A 42 7.49 20.91 -15.73
N TRP A 43 6.24 21.23 -16.07
CA TRP A 43 5.59 20.63 -17.24
C TRP A 43 6.35 20.91 -18.54
N LEU A 44 6.91 22.10 -18.69
CA LEU A 44 7.73 22.44 -19.87
C LEU A 44 8.95 21.53 -19.96
N GLU A 45 9.70 21.38 -18.85
CA GLU A 45 10.88 20.54 -18.79
C GLU A 45 10.55 19.06 -19.06
N GLU A 46 9.48 18.55 -18.49
CA GLU A 46 8.98 17.19 -18.70
C GLU A 46 8.62 16.95 -20.18
N ILE A 47 7.83 17.84 -20.79
CA ILE A 47 7.42 17.74 -22.19
C ILE A 47 8.64 17.78 -23.12
N GLU A 48 9.57 18.71 -22.92
CA GLU A 48 10.75 18.87 -23.77
C GLU A 48 11.69 17.66 -23.65
N SER A 49 11.92 17.16 -22.44
CA SER A 49 12.77 15.98 -22.23
C SER A 49 12.21 14.73 -22.92
N LEU A 50 10.89 14.55 -22.89
CA LEU A 50 10.23 13.38 -23.46
C LEU A 50 10.09 13.43 -24.98
N ARG A 51 10.02 14.62 -25.60
CA ARG A 51 9.86 14.73 -27.05
C ARG A 51 10.96 14.00 -27.83
N ASN A 52 12.20 14.22 -27.49
CA ASN A 52 13.32 13.60 -28.22
C ASN A 52 13.40 12.10 -27.94
N VAL A 53 13.16 11.70 -26.71
CA VAL A 53 13.26 10.31 -26.24
C VAL A 53 12.15 9.43 -26.82
N LEU A 54 10.95 9.98 -27.04
CA LEU A 54 9.79 9.21 -27.51
C LEU A 54 9.67 9.06 -29.02
N VAL A 55 10.52 9.71 -29.83
CA VAL A 55 10.49 9.57 -31.30
C VAL A 55 10.54 8.11 -31.79
N PRO A 56 11.39 7.21 -31.25
CA PRO A 56 11.43 5.80 -31.63
C PRO A 56 10.15 5.01 -31.31
N TYR A 57 9.30 5.57 -30.47
CA TYR A 57 8.07 4.95 -29.96
C TYR A 57 6.80 5.63 -30.50
N LYS A 58 6.91 6.49 -31.51
CA LYS A 58 5.81 7.31 -32.06
C LYS A 58 4.50 6.55 -32.24
N ASN A 59 4.54 5.30 -32.69
CA ASN A 59 3.35 4.48 -32.95
C ASN A 59 3.22 3.28 -32.00
N LYS A 60 3.84 3.34 -30.81
CA LYS A 60 3.94 2.16 -29.92
C LYS A 60 3.28 2.34 -28.56
N GLY A 61 2.62 3.46 -28.33
CA GLY A 61 2.09 3.69 -27.00
C GLY A 61 1.34 4.99 -26.79
N SER A 62 0.98 5.23 -25.56
CA SER A 62 0.27 6.41 -25.07
C SER A 62 0.99 7.04 -23.89
N ILE A 63 0.76 8.34 -23.69
CA ILE A 63 1.32 9.16 -22.63
C ILE A 63 0.20 9.80 -21.80
N TYR A 64 0.40 9.85 -20.49
CA TYR A 64 -0.50 10.50 -19.54
C TYR A 64 0.32 11.40 -18.63
N PHE A 65 -0.13 12.64 -18.42
CA PHE A 65 0.46 13.58 -17.48
C PHE A 65 -0.46 13.78 -16.26
N GLU A 66 0.16 13.98 -15.09
CA GLU A 66 -0.53 14.23 -13.83
C GLU A 66 -1.56 13.13 -13.53
N TYR A 67 -1.10 11.88 -13.57
CA TYR A 67 -1.96 10.73 -13.37
C TYR A 67 -2.26 10.53 -11.89
N ASN A 68 -3.53 10.63 -11.51
CA ASN A 68 -3.97 10.49 -10.13
C ASN A 68 -3.80 9.06 -9.59
N ILE A 69 -3.13 8.93 -8.46
CA ILE A 69 -3.03 7.71 -7.65
C ILE A 69 -4.04 7.84 -6.50
N PRO A 70 -5.26 7.31 -6.64
CA PRO A 70 -6.39 7.72 -5.79
C PRO A 70 -6.17 7.46 -4.30
N ARG A 71 -5.60 6.30 -3.94
CA ARG A 71 -5.37 5.93 -2.54
C ARG A 71 -4.35 6.83 -1.84
N MET A 72 -3.35 7.28 -2.58
CA MET A 72 -2.29 8.12 -2.04
C MET A 72 -2.66 9.61 -2.01
N GLY A 73 -3.71 10.00 -2.72
CA GLY A 73 -4.07 11.41 -2.90
C GLY A 73 -2.98 12.22 -3.61
N LYS A 74 -2.14 11.54 -4.40
CA LYS A 74 -1.01 12.10 -5.14
C LYS A 74 -1.17 11.83 -6.63
N ARG A 75 -0.30 12.41 -7.45
CA ARG A 75 -0.22 12.16 -8.88
C ARG A 75 1.18 11.77 -9.27
N ALA A 76 1.29 10.85 -10.23
CA ALA A 76 2.53 10.59 -10.93
C ALA A 76 2.66 11.61 -12.07
N ASP A 77 3.82 12.21 -12.22
CA ASP A 77 4.04 13.28 -13.20
C ASP A 77 3.75 12.77 -14.61
N VAL A 78 4.34 11.63 -15.00
CA VAL A 78 4.11 11.02 -16.31
C VAL A 78 3.94 9.51 -16.22
N ILE A 79 2.98 8.96 -16.97
CA ILE A 79 2.87 7.53 -17.24
C ILE A 79 2.99 7.30 -18.76
N LEU A 80 3.83 6.33 -19.15
CA LEU A 80 3.93 5.85 -20.51
C LEU A 80 3.45 4.41 -20.59
N LEU A 81 2.61 4.13 -21.57
CA LEU A 81 2.26 2.77 -21.95
C LEU A 81 2.95 2.46 -23.27
N ILE A 82 3.95 1.59 -23.26
CA ILE A 82 4.67 1.17 -24.45
C ILE A 82 4.67 -0.35 -24.52
N ASN A 83 4.08 -0.93 -25.55
CA ASN A 83 3.79 -2.36 -25.63
C ASN A 83 2.94 -2.82 -24.42
N GLU A 84 3.45 -3.79 -23.63
CA GLU A 84 2.80 -4.26 -22.39
C GLU A 84 3.41 -3.64 -21.14
N LEU A 85 4.44 -2.83 -21.25
CA LEU A 85 5.10 -2.19 -20.13
C LEU A 85 4.40 -0.88 -19.75
N ILE A 86 4.33 -0.64 -18.44
CA ILE A 86 3.89 0.61 -17.85
C ILE A 86 5.12 1.29 -17.23
N PHE A 87 5.48 2.45 -17.73
CA PHE A 87 6.53 3.27 -17.14
C PHE A 87 5.89 4.36 -16.30
N ILE A 88 6.36 4.55 -15.08
CA ILE A 88 5.92 5.62 -14.18
C ILE A 88 7.13 6.53 -13.95
N LEU A 89 7.04 7.75 -14.41
CA LEU A 89 8.10 8.74 -14.30
C LEU A 89 7.72 9.76 -13.21
N GLU A 90 8.66 10.02 -12.33
CA GLU A 90 8.59 11.08 -11.32
C GLU A 90 9.77 12.01 -11.52
N TYR A 91 9.51 13.29 -11.67
CA TYR A 91 10.53 14.31 -11.90
C TYR A 91 10.88 15.05 -10.61
N LYS A 92 12.16 15.34 -10.42
CA LYS A 92 12.67 16.15 -9.31
C LYS A 92 13.50 17.30 -9.88
N THR A 93 12.81 18.38 -10.25
CA THR A 93 13.42 19.53 -10.91
C THR A 93 14.13 20.45 -9.91
N ALA A 94 13.59 20.67 -8.72
CA ALA A 94 14.11 21.62 -7.76
C ALA A 94 15.41 21.15 -7.06
N ASP A 95 15.48 19.88 -6.64
CA ASP A 95 16.59 19.35 -5.84
C ASP A 95 17.64 18.59 -6.65
N SER A 96 17.29 18.19 -7.87
CA SER A 96 18.15 17.46 -8.83
C SER A 96 18.99 16.34 -8.21
N LYS A 97 18.43 15.59 -7.24
CA LYS A 97 19.11 14.49 -6.55
C LYS A 97 18.19 13.28 -6.36
N PHE A 98 18.81 12.10 -6.40
CA PHE A 98 18.15 10.84 -6.06
C PHE A 98 18.06 10.67 -4.53
N THR A 99 17.08 11.31 -3.91
CA THR A 99 16.84 11.11 -2.46
C THR A 99 16.10 9.81 -2.20
N HIS A 100 16.29 9.22 -1.03
CA HIS A 100 15.59 8.01 -0.63
C HIS A 100 14.07 8.20 -0.69
N ASP A 101 13.57 9.35 -0.25
CA ASP A 101 12.14 9.66 -0.25
C ASP A 101 11.58 9.72 -1.68
N ALA A 102 12.31 10.29 -2.65
CA ALA A 102 11.90 10.35 -4.05
C ALA A 102 11.89 8.96 -4.70
N ILE A 103 12.92 8.13 -4.40
CA ILE A 103 12.98 6.74 -4.86
C ILE A 103 11.81 5.94 -4.31
N THR A 104 11.55 6.05 -3.00
CA THR A 104 10.42 5.37 -2.36
C THR A 104 9.09 5.86 -2.93
N GLN A 105 8.94 7.15 -3.20
CA GLN A 105 7.72 7.73 -3.75
C GLN A 105 7.34 7.12 -5.11
N VAL A 106 8.25 7.09 -6.06
CA VAL A 106 7.96 6.53 -7.39
C VAL A 106 7.73 5.02 -7.33
N TRP A 107 8.41 4.33 -6.43
CA TRP A 107 8.18 2.90 -6.20
C TRP A 107 6.81 2.62 -5.60
N ASP A 108 6.40 3.41 -4.61
CA ASP A 108 5.06 3.31 -4.01
C ASP A 108 3.95 3.55 -5.04
N TYR A 109 4.15 4.46 -6.00
CA TYR A 109 3.19 4.65 -7.11
C TYR A 109 3.07 3.39 -7.96
N ALA A 110 4.20 2.76 -8.28
CA ALA A 110 4.21 1.53 -9.07
C ALA A 110 3.50 0.38 -8.34
N LEU A 111 3.81 0.20 -7.05
CA LEU A 111 3.18 -0.81 -6.21
C LEU A 111 1.68 -0.56 -6.03
N ASP A 112 1.27 0.70 -5.91
CA ASP A 112 -0.13 1.07 -5.77
C ASP A 112 -0.93 0.77 -7.05
N LEU A 113 -0.43 1.19 -8.22
CA LEU A 113 -1.07 0.87 -9.49
C LEU A 113 -1.09 -0.63 -9.78
N LYS A 114 0.00 -1.36 -9.45
CA LYS A 114 0.05 -2.82 -9.61
C LYS A 114 -1.01 -3.54 -8.81
N ASN A 115 -1.21 -3.13 -7.56
CA ASN A 115 -2.07 -3.85 -6.62
C ASN A 115 -3.55 -3.42 -6.67
N PHE A 116 -3.85 -2.19 -7.11
CA PHE A 116 -5.20 -1.64 -6.97
C PHE A 116 -5.86 -1.21 -8.28
N GLN A 117 -5.11 -1.09 -9.37
CA GLN A 117 -5.70 -0.77 -10.67
C GLN A 117 -5.88 -2.04 -11.51
N GLU A 118 -7.13 -2.36 -11.82
CA GLU A 118 -7.50 -3.59 -12.55
C GLU A 118 -6.73 -3.76 -13.87
N GLY A 119 -6.58 -2.69 -14.64
CA GLY A 119 -5.84 -2.71 -15.91
C GLY A 119 -4.33 -2.95 -15.78
N SER A 120 -3.78 -2.85 -14.57
CA SER A 120 -2.36 -3.08 -14.29
C SER A 120 -2.06 -4.50 -13.81
N LEU A 121 -3.10 -5.29 -13.50
CA LEU A 121 -2.95 -6.70 -13.16
C LEU A 121 -2.33 -7.47 -14.32
N GLY A 122 -1.30 -8.25 -14.05
CA GLY A 122 -0.59 -9.02 -15.08
C GLY A 122 0.31 -8.20 -16.02
N ARG A 123 0.41 -6.88 -15.84
CA ARG A 123 1.34 -6.02 -16.59
C ARG A 123 2.61 -5.74 -15.80
N ILE A 124 3.68 -5.50 -16.51
CA ILE A 124 4.99 -5.16 -15.93
C ILE A 124 5.06 -3.64 -15.73
N ILE A 125 5.50 -3.22 -14.54
CA ILE A 125 5.64 -1.80 -14.20
C ILE A 125 7.10 -1.47 -13.92
N VAL A 126 7.58 -0.42 -14.56
CA VAL A 126 8.96 0.10 -14.42
C VAL A 126 8.89 1.54 -13.91
N PRO A 127 9.13 1.77 -12.62
CA PRO A 127 9.24 3.13 -12.09
C PRO A 127 10.58 3.75 -12.48
N ILE A 128 10.56 5.05 -12.79
CA ILE A 128 11.74 5.84 -13.19
C ILE A 128 11.74 7.14 -12.39
N LEU A 129 12.80 7.39 -11.65
CA LEU A 129 13.05 8.68 -11.03
C LEU A 129 13.95 9.52 -11.94
N VAL A 130 13.45 10.66 -12.36
CA VAL A 130 14.16 11.60 -13.24
C VAL A 130 14.62 12.80 -12.43
N ALA A 131 15.93 12.99 -12.29
CA ALA A 131 16.53 14.19 -11.71
C ALA A 131 17.39 14.88 -12.79
N PRO A 132 16.85 15.85 -13.55
CA PRO A 132 17.42 16.32 -14.81
C PRO A 132 18.87 16.79 -14.70
N SER A 133 19.25 17.42 -13.60
CA SER A 133 20.60 17.97 -13.38
C SER A 133 21.53 17.05 -12.56
N GLU A 134 21.12 15.80 -12.27
CA GLU A 134 21.97 14.87 -11.54
C GLU A 134 23.14 14.37 -12.41
N LYS A 135 24.23 13.94 -11.76
CA LYS A 135 25.44 13.49 -12.46
C LYS A 135 25.25 12.11 -13.08
N ASP A 136 25.74 11.92 -14.29
CA ASP A 136 25.63 10.65 -15.05
C ASP A 136 26.08 9.41 -14.25
N LYS A 137 27.16 9.55 -13.45
CA LYS A 137 27.70 8.46 -12.61
C LYS A 137 26.76 7.98 -11.52
N ASN A 138 25.72 8.71 -11.21
CA ASN A 138 24.71 8.37 -10.19
C ASN A 138 23.47 7.72 -10.83
N CYS A 139 23.38 7.66 -12.16
CA CYS A 139 22.31 6.96 -12.86
C CYS A 139 22.41 5.44 -12.63
N ILE A 140 21.27 4.77 -12.48
CA ILE A 140 21.18 3.32 -12.24
C ILE A 140 20.16 2.72 -13.19
N PHE A 141 20.60 1.75 -14.01
CA PHE A 141 19.76 1.06 -15.00
C PHE A 141 19.72 -0.46 -14.78
N VAL A 142 19.98 -0.89 -13.54
CA VAL A 142 19.92 -2.32 -13.17
C VAL A 142 18.47 -2.77 -13.08
N LEU A 143 18.09 -3.77 -13.86
CA LEU A 143 16.74 -4.33 -13.84
C LEU A 143 16.67 -5.44 -12.80
N HIS A 144 15.99 -5.17 -11.72
CA HIS A 144 15.72 -6.15 -10.66
C HIS A 144 14.26 -6.06 -10.23
N ASN A 145 13.61 -7.21 -10.02
CA ASN A 145 12.28 -7.29 -9.43
C ASN A 145 12.22 -8.45 -8.43
N PHE A 146 11.22 -8.42 -7.56
CA PHE A 146 11.01 -9.44 -6.53
C PHE A 146 10.01 -10.54 -6.94
N GLY A 147 9.70 -10.65 -8.23
CA GLY A 147 8.76 -11.63 -8.76
C GLY A 147 7.28 -11.17 -8.72
N ASP A 148 7.05 -9.86 -8.56
CA ASP A 148 5.75 -9.22 -8.49
C ASP A 148 5.44 -8.37 -9.74
N ASP A 149 6.26 -8.46 -10.78
CA ASP A 149 6.23 -7.67 -12.01
C ASP A 149 6.38 -6.16 -11.80
N VAL A 150 6.87 -5.71 -10.65
CA VAL A 150 7.27 -4.33 -10.38
C VAL A 150 8.78 -4.27 -10.24
N TYR A 151 9.43 -3.52 -11.10
CA TYR A 151 10.88 -3.36 -11.04
C TYR A 151 11.30 -2.33 -10.00
N GLU A 152 12.52 -2.48 -9.48
CA GLU A 152 13.13 -1.42 -8.66
C GLU A 152 13.27 -0.13 -9.49
N PRO A 153 13.12 1.06 -8.88
CA PRO A 153 13.21 2.32 -9.61
C PRO A 153 14.53 2.50 -10.35
N LEU A 154 14.44 2.78 -11.63
CA LEU A 154 15.58 3.25 -12.42
C LEU A 154 15.84 4.72 -12.07
N LEU A 155 17.11 5.09 -11.96
CA LEU A 155 17.52 6.44 -11.61
C LEU A 155 18.19 7.07 -12.82
N THR A 156 17.65 8.17 -13.35
CA THR A 156 18.14 8.80 -14.57
C THR A 156 18.15 10.32 -14.48
N ASN A 157 18.96 10.93 -15.33
CA ASN A 157 18.96 12.37 -15.57
C ASN A 157 18.45 12.69 -17.01
N ALA A 158 18.50 13.96 -17.39
CA ALA A 158 18.03 14.38 -18.71
C ALA A 158 18.83 13.74 -19.88
N ASN A 159 20.14 13.44 -19.67
CA ASN A 159 21.01 12.93 -20.74
C ASN A 159 20.78 11.45 -21.04
N HIS A 160 20.27 10.68 -20.06
CA HIS A 160 20.15 9.22 -20.12
C HIS A 160 18.70 8.72 -19.98
N LEU A 161 17.71 9.60 -20.19
CA LEU A 161 16.30 9.23 -20.12
C LEU A 161 15.91 8.22 -21.21
N ASP A 162 16.53 8.27 -22.35
CA ASP A 162 16.36 7.30 -23.44
C ASP A 162 16.81 5.89 -23.04
N GLU A 163 17.92 5.77 -22.29
CA GLU A 163 18.39 4.48 -21.75
C GLU A 163 17.42 3.92 -20.71
N ALA A 164 16.85 4.77 -19.86
CA ALA A 164 15.88 4.36 -18.84
C ALA A 164 14.59 3.77 -19.46
N ILE A 165 14.25 4.12 -20.69
CA ILE A 165 13.10 3.56 -21.43
C ILE A 165 13.54 2.40 -22.34
N SER A 166 14.65 2.53 -23.07
CA SER A 166 15.06 1.53 -24.05
C SER A 166 15.60 0.24 -23.43
N ILE A 167 16.31 0.32 -22.29
CA ILE A 167 16.86 -0.85 -21.61
C ILE A 167 15.74 -1.81 -21.15
N PRO A 168 14.70 -1.36 -20.42
CA PRO A 168 13.59 -2.23 -20.08
C PRO A 168 12.89 -2.85 -21.29
N LEU A 169 12.63 -2.05 -22.32
CA LEU A 169 11.98 -2.53 -23.56
C LEU A 169 12.81 -3.56 -24.32
N SER A 170 14.13 -3.55 -24.17
CA SER A 170 15.03 -4.49 -24.83
C SER A 170 15.33 -5.76 -24.03
N GLN A 171 15.31 -5.68 -22.69
CA GLN A 171 15.78 -6.74 -21.80
C GLN A 171 14.65 -7.48 -21.06
N ILE A 172 13.53 -6.79 -20.79
CA ILE A 172 12.42 -7.44 -20.10
C ILE A 172 11.61 -8.25 -21.13
N PRO A 173 11.40 -9.55 -20.91
CA PRO A 173 10.52 -10.35 -21.74
C PRO A 173 9.09 -9.79 -21.72
N HIS A 174 8.57 -9.38 -22.86
CA HIS A 174 7.19 -8.90 -23.01
C HIS A 174 6.70 -9.14 -24.44
N SER A 175 5.38 -9.16 -24.61
CA SER A 175 4.80 -9.25 -25.94
C SER A 175 4.88 -7.90 -26.65
N VAL A 176 5.37 -7.92 -27.88
CA VAL A 176 5.25 -6.76 -28.77
C VAL A 176 3.87 -6.83 -29.40
N ILE A 177 3.01 -5.93 -28.98
CA ILE A 177 1.62 -5.87 -29.43
C ILE A 177 1.40 -4.60 -30.26
N GLU A 178 0.54 -4.71 -31.25
CA GLU A 178 0.13 -3.52 -32.01
C GLU A 178 -0.52 -2.50 -31.07
N HIS A 179 -0.10 -1.26 -31.17
CA HIS A 179 -0.63 -0.19 -30.33
C HIS A 179 -2.11 0.05 -30.63
N SER A 180 -2.91 0.19 -29.57
CA SER A 180 -4.32 0.57 -29.64
C SER A 180 -4.61 1.64 -28.61
N ALA A 181 -4.94 2.84 -29.06
CA ALA A 181 -5.36 3.94 -28.19
C ALA A 181 -6.58 3.58 -27.33
N GLU A 182 -7.52 2.78 -27.88
CA GLU A 182 -8.68 2.31 -27.12
C GLU A 182 -8.32 1.34 -25.99
N ARG A 183 -7.30 0.50 -26.17
CA ARG A 183 -6.80 -0.40 -25.12
C ARG A 183 -6.14 0.42 -24.01
N ASP A 184 -5.34 1.40 -24.35
CA ASP A 184 -4.63 2.24 -23.41
C ASP A 184 -5.62 3.14 -22.63
N GLU A 185 -6.65 3.64 -23.31
CA GLU A 185 -7.72 4.38 -22.66
C GLU A 185 -8.56 3.49 -21.72
N ARG A 186 -8.80 2.22 -22.08
CA ARG A 186 -9.43 1.24 -21.19
C ARG A 186 -8.58 0.98 -19.95
N TRP A 187 -7.26 0.92 -20.10
CA TRP A 187 -6.36 0.83 -18.95
C TRP A 187 -6.50 2.06 -18.05
N ALA A 188 -6.44 3.26 -18.61
CA ALA A 188 -6.55 4.48 -17.83
C ALA A 188 -7.90 4.63 -17.09
N LYS A 189 -8.97 4.08 -17.65
CA LYS A 189 -10.33 4.08 -17.08
C LYS A 189 -10.68 2.82 -16.31
N SER A 190 -9.79 1.83 -16.24
CA SER A 190 -10.05 0.55 -15.55
C SER A 190 -10.39 0.75 -14.09
N GLY A 191 -11.06 -0.21 -13.48
CA GLY A 191 -11.42 -0.18 -12.06
C GLY A 191 -10.20 0.12 -11.19
N TYR A 192 -10.39 0.94 -10.17
CA TYR A 192 -9.41 1.14 -9.11
C TYR A 192 -10.09 0.76 -7.81
N GLU A 193 -9.68 -0.37 -7.28
CA GLU A 193 -10.29 -0.97 -6.11
C GLU A 193 -9.26 -1.03 -4.99
N PRO A 194 -9.14 0.05 -4.21
CA PRO A 194 -8.32 0.00 -3.01
C PRO A 194 -8.89 -1.07 -2.09
N THR A 195 -8.01 -1.80 -1.40
CA THR A 195 -8.46 -2.60 -0.26
C THR A 195 -9.31 -1.70 0.65
N PRO A 196 -10.42 -2.21 1.20
CA PRO A 196 -11.23 -1.44 2.12
C PRO A 196 -10.33 -0.88 3.21
N THR A 197 -10.69 0.26 3.74
CA THR A 197 -9.96 0.84 4.87
C THR A 197 -9.85 -0.22 5.96
N ILE A 198 -8.76 -0.23 6.70
CA ILE A 198 -8.58 -1.21 7.81
C ILE A 198 -9.77 -1.20 8.79
N ILE A 199 -10.50 -0.09 8.86
CA ILE A 199 -11.69 0.07 9.69
C ILE A 199 -12.85 -0.73 9.10
N GLU A 200 -13.14 -0.54 7.82
CA GLU A 200 -14.19 -1.27 7.11
C GLU A 200 -13.91 -2.77 7.11
N ALA A 201 -12.65 -3.14 6.83
CA ALA A 201 -12.22 -4.52 6.89
C ALA A 201 -12.35 -5.11 8.31
N ALA A 202 -11.96 -4.36 9.35
CA ALA A 202 -12.09 -4.80 10.73
C ALA A 202 -13.54 -5.03 11.14
N VAL A 203 -14.44 -4.12 10.77
CA VAL A 203 -15.88 -4.24 11.06
C VAL A 203 -16.46 -5.43 10.32
N ALA A 204 -16.16 -5.60 9.03
CA ALA A 204 -16.65 -6.70 8.22
C ALA A 204 -16.15 -8.07 8.72
N LEU A 205 -14.87 -8.21 9.08
CA LEU A 205 -14.34 -9.44 9.70
C LEU A 205 -14.99 -9.75 11.06
N TYR A 206 -15.25 -8.70 11.83
CA TYR A 206 -15.93 -8.88 13.12
C TYR A 206 -17.41 -9.26 12.94
N GLU A 207 -18.04 -8.98 11.79
CA GLU A 207 -19.37 -9.42 11.38
C GLU A 207 -19.40 -10.85 10.80
N GLU A 208 -18.30 -11.61 10.95
CA GLU A 208 -18.15 -12.98 10.44
C GLU A 208 -18.11 -13.09 8.90
N ASN A 209 -17.88 -11.97 8.19
CA ASN A 209 -17.60 -12.01 6.77
C ASN A 209 -16.18 -12.55 6.52
N THR A 210 -16.01 -13.23 5.39
CA THR A 210 -14.68 -13.72 5.01
C THR A 210 -13.83 -12.60 4.41
N VAL A 211 -12.51 -12.82 4.36
CA VAL A 211 -11.60 -11.87 3.71
C VAL A 211 -11.91 -11.79 2.21
N GLU A 212 -12.35 -12.89 1.60
CA GLU A 212 -12.79 -12.95 0.19
C GLU A 212 -13.98 -12.01 -0.09
N ASP A 213 -14.91 -11.89 0.86
CA ASP A 213 -16.05 -10.97 0.75
C ASP A 213 -15.63 -9.50 0.86
N ILE A 214 -14.46 -9.23 1.44
CA ILE A 214 -13.98 -7.88 1.75
C ILE A 214 -13.00 -7.38 0.69
N THR A 215 -12.23 -8.28 0.06
CA THR A 215 -11.18 -7.92 -0.90
C THR A 215 -11.22 -8.81 -2.14
N LYS A 216 -11.17 -8.24 -3.33
CA LYS A 216 -11.03 -9.02 -4.58
C LYS A 216 -9.69 -9.76 -4.70
N HIS A 217 -8.69 -9.39 -3.91
CA HIS A 217 -7.37 -10.02 -3.84
C HIS A 217 -7.23 -10.90 -2.59
N GLY A 218 -8.34 -11.39 -2.06
CA GLY A 218 -8.40 -12.21 -0.83
C GLY A 218 -7.60 -13.49 -0.89
N GLY A 219 -7.37 -14.05 -2.07
CA GLY A 219 -6.76 -15.38 -2.21
C GLY A 219 -5.39 -15.55 -1.56
N ASP A 220 -4.53 -14.53 -1.56
CA ASP A 220 -3.21 -14.61 -0.92
C ASP A 220 -3.29 -14.30 0.59
N ILE A 221 -4.20 -13.42 0.98
CA ILE A 221 -4.51 -13.16 2.40
C ILE A 221 -5.12 -14.39 3.04
N ASP A 222 -6.01 -15.10 2.32
CA ASP A 222 -6.64 -16.32 2.82
C ASP A 222 -5.66 -17.48 2.93
N LYS A 223 -4.76 -17.64 1.96
CA LYS A 223 -3.67 -18.64 2.05
C LYS A 223 -2.78 -18.39 3.26
N ALA A 224 -2.37 -17.13 3.48
CA ALA A 224 -1.55 -16.76 4.63
C ALA A 224 -2.31 -16.98 5.96
N SER A 225 -3.58 -16.61 6.02
CA SER A 225 -4.44 -16.83 7.19
C SER A 225 -4.67 -18.31 7.47
N ALA A 226 -4.88 -19.13 6.43
CA ALA A 226 -5.02 -20.58 6.56
C ALA A 226 -3.72 -21.23 7.07
N GLU A 227 -2.57 -20.80 6.57
CA GLU A 227 -1.29 -21.31 7.03
C GLU A 227 -1.00 -20.93 8.49
N LEU A 228 -1.29 -19.69 8.90
CA LEU A 228 -1.19 -19.28 10.30
C LEU A 228 -2.08 -20.12 11.20
N ARG A 229 -3.30 -20.38 10.77
CA ARG A 229 -4.24 -21.25 11.49
C ARG A 229 -3.66 -22.65 11.67
N ARG A 230 -3.12 -23.24 10.60
CA ARG A 230 -2.47 -24.56 10.64
C ARG A 230 -1.30 -24.60 11.63
N ILE A 231 -0.48 -23.54 11.66
CA ILE A 231 0.65 -23.43 12.59
C ILE A 231 0.14 -23.31 14.04
N ILE A 232 -0.89 -22.50 14.30
CA ILE A 232 -1.49 -22.33 15.62
C ILE A 232 -2.03 -23.66 16.13
N ASP A 233 -2.82 -24.38 15.32
CA ASP A 233 -3.41 -25.65 15.68
C ASP A 233 -2.32 -26.71 15.95
N TYR A 234 -1.30 -26.79 15.08
CA TYR A 234 -0.14 -27.68 15.30
C TYR A 234 0.61 -27.37 16.62
N CYS A 235 0.87 -26.09 16.90
CA CYS A 235 1.56 -25.70 18.11
C CYS A 235 0.76 -26.06 19.37
N ARG A 236 -0.56 -25.90 19.32
CA ARG A 236 -1.47 -26.25 20.41
C ARG A 236 -1.48 -27.77 20.68
N GLU A 237 -1.67 -28.57 19.63
CA GLU A 237 -1.72 -30.03 19.72
C GLU A 237 -0.40 -30.62 20.24
N ASN A 238 0.71 -29.99 19.92
CA ASN A 238 2.04 -30.50 20.25
C ASN A 238 2.70 -29.74 21.43
N SER A 239 1.97 -28.86 22.13
CA SER A 239 2.50 -28.02 23.23
C SER A 239 3.77 -27.27 22.83
N ARG A 240 3.79 -26.71 21.62
CA ARG A 240 4.91 -25.96 21.05
C ARG A 240 4.60 -24.50 20.91
N LYS A 241 5.65 -23.67 20.75
CA LYS A 241 5.56 -22.24 20.45
C LYS A 241 6.14 -21.99 19.08
N ALA A 242 5.60 -21.00 18.37
CA ALA A 242 6.12 -20.56 17.07
C ALA A 242 6.14 -19.03 17.00
N ILE A 243 7.09 -18.50 16.26
CA ILE A 243 7.16 -17.11 15.83
C ILE A 243 6.99 -17.09 14.32
N CYS A 244 5.98 -16.41 13.82
CA CYS A 244 5.70 -16.29 12.39
C CYS A 244 5.99 -14.86 11.93
N PHE A 245 6.86 -14.69 10.96
CA PHE A 245 7.13 -13.41 10.31
C PHE A 245 6.36 -13.32 8.99
N ILE A 246 5.51 -12.28 8.86
CA ILE A 246 4.75 -12.01 7.64
C ILE A 246 5.38 -10.82 6.94
N THR A 247 5.94 -11.05 5.77
CA THR A 247 6.54 -10.03 4.92
C THR A 247 5.65 -9.73 3.72
N GLY A 248 5.82 -8.57 3.13
CA GLY A 248 5.06 -8.15 1.95
C GLY A 248 5.18 -6.64 1.74
N VAL A 249 4.88 -6.20 0.53
CA VAL A 249 4.92 -4.77 0.14
C VAL A 249 3.93 -3.91 0.95
N PRO A 250 4.11 -2.60 1.00
CA PRO A 250 3.13 -1.69 1.57
C PRO A 250 1.74 -1.92 0.95
N GLY A 251 0.71 -2.05 1.78
CA GLY A 251 -0.65 -2.29 1.30
C GLY A 251 -1.04 -3.75 1.02
N ALA A 252 -0.11 -4.71 1.09
CA ALA A 252 -0.37 -6.14 0.84
C ALA A 252 -1.26 -6.85 1.91
N GLY A 253 -1.92 -6.10 2.78
CA GLY A 253 -2.86 -6.67 3.75
C GLY A 253 -2.25 -7.28 5.02
N LYS A 254 -0.94 -7.07 5.33
CA LYS A 254 -0.30 -7.63 6.54
C LYS A 254 -1.07 -7.36 7.83
N THR A 255 -1.54 -6.12 8.00
CA THR A 255 -2.37 -5.71 9.15
C THR A 255 -3.70 -6.47 9.17
N LEU A 256 -4.30 -6.68 8.01
CA LEU A 256 -5.55 -7.40 7.86
C LEU A 256 -5.39 -8.88 8.21
N ILE A 257 -4.31 -9.52 7.77
CA ILE A 257 -3.97 -10.91 8.14
C ILE A 257 -3.87 -11.06 9.65
N GLY A 258 -3.12 -10.16 10.32
CA GLY A 258 -2.98 -10.19 11.78
C GLY A 258 -4.32 -10.02 12.51
N LEU A 259 -5.14 -9.07 12.06
CA LEU A 259 -6.45 -8.81 12.63
C LEU A 259 -7.42 -9.99 12.40
N ASN A 260 -7.48 -10.52 11.17
CA ASN A 260 -8.29 -11.69 10.81
C ASN A 260 -7.92 -12.91 11.67
N THR A 261 -6.62 -13.19 11.80
CA THR A 261 -6.13 -14.28 12.65
C THR A 261 -6.55 -14.11 14.11
N ALA A 262 -6.44 -12.91 14.66
CA ALA A 262 -6.82 -12.65 16.03
C ALA A 262 -8.34 -12.77 16.25
N ILE A 263 -9.16 -12.27 15.32
CA ILE A 263 -10.63 -12.40 15.34
C ILE A 263 -11.05 -13.85 15.24
N ASP A 264 -10.45 -14.63 14.33
CA ASP A 264 -10.75 -16.07 14.18
C ASP A 264 -10.47 -16.83 15.49
N GLN A 265 -9.34 -16.58 16.12
CA GLN A 265 -9.04 -17.22 17.41
C GLN A 265 -10.01 -16.77 18.52
N PHE A 266 -10.35 -15.49 18.57
CA PHE A 266 -11.32 -14.96 19.52
C PHE A 266 -12.71 -15.61 19.34
N ASN A 267 -13.18 -15.75 18.11
CA ASN A 267 -14.46 -16.40 17.80
C ASN A 267 -14.49 -17.90 18.16
N ARG A 268 -13.33 -18.56 18.14
CA ARG A 268 -13.14 -19.93 18.63
C ARG A 268 -13.10 -20.07 20.16
N GLY A 269 -13.21 -18.93 20.88
CA GLY A 269 -13.14 -18.91 22.35
C GLY A 269 -11.71 -18.94 22.90
N GLU A 270 -10.72 -18.74 22.04
CA GLU A 270 -9.32 -18.73 22.40
C GLU A 270 -8.83 -17.34 22.85
N LYS A 271 -7.81 -17.31 23.67
CA LYS A 271 -7.18 -16.06 24.08
C LYS A 271 -6.27 -15.54 22.95
N ALA A 272 -6.70 -14.50 22.28
CA ALA A 272 -5.93 -13.82 21.26
C ALA A 272 -5.93 -12.31 21.50
N VAL A 273 -4.82 -11.66 21.22
CA VAL A 273 -4.68 -10.21 21.35
C VAL A 273 -4.03 -9.66 20.07
N TYR A 274 -4.65 -8.66 19.47
CA TYR A 274 -4.05 -7.88 18.40
C TYR A 274 -3.28 -6.72 19.01
N LEU A 275 -1.97 -6.68 18.78
CA LEU A 275 -1.08 -5.65 19.28
C LEU A 275 -0.57 -4.75 18.15
N SER A 276 -0.63 -3.43 18.33
CA SER A 276 -0.07 -2.48 17.39
C SER A 276 0.70 -1.38 18.10
N GLY A 277 1.81 -0.93 17.51
CA GLY A 277 2.55 0.27 17.91
C GLY A 277 1.92 1.57 17.40
N ASN A 278 0.96 1.48 16.48
CA ASN A 278 0.29 2.65 15.89
C ASN A 278 -0.91 3.08 16.76
N PHE A 279 -0.68 4.06 17.63
CA PHE A 279 -1.70 4.56 18.57
C PHE A 279 -2.99 5.04 17.87
N PRO A 280 -2.95 5.92 16.85
CA PRO A 280 -4.16 6.31 16.13
C PRO A 280 -4.95 5.14 15.56
N LEU A 281 -4.27 4.14 14.99
CA LEU A 281 -4.91 2.95 14.46
C LEU A 281 -5.64 2.17 15.54
N VAL A 282 -5.01 1.94 16.69
CA VAL A 282 -5.62 1.22 17.80
C VAL A 282 -6.86 1.93 18.32
N GLU A 283 -6.81 3.27 18.50
CA GLU A 283 -7.97 4.03 18.99
C GLU A 283 -9.14 3.98 18.01
N VAL A 284 -8.87 4.16 16.72
CA VAL A 284 -9.91 4.13 15.68
C VAL A 284 -10.54 2.73 15.59
N LEU A 285 -9.74 1.67 15.58
CA LEU A 285 -10.24 0.30 15.57
C LEU A 285 -11.07 -0.02 16.82
N GLN A 286 -10.59 0.38 17.99
CA GLN A 286 -11.34 0.18 19.25
C GLN A 286 -12.70 0.89 19.23
N GLU A 287 -12.77 2.13 18.74
CA GLU A 287 -14.03 2.87 18.68
C GLU A 287 -14.98 2.28 17.63
N ALA A 288 -14.48 1.94 16.43
CA ALA A 288 -15.29 1.36 15.37
C ALA A 288 -15.91 0.02 15.79
N LEU A 289 -15.10 -0.90 16.32
CA LEU A 289 -15.57 -2.20 16.80
C LEU A 289 -16.48 -2.07 18.04
N THR A 290 -16.25 -1.09 18.89
CA THR A 290 -17.15 -0.82 20.04
C THR A 290 -18.54 -0.38 19.54
N ARG A 291 -18.61 0.51 18.55
CA ARG A 291 -19.88 0.95 17.96
C ARG A 291 -20.63 -0.19 17.30
N ASP A 292 -19.92 -1.00 16.54
CA ASP A 292 -20.51 -2.16 15.87
C ASP A 292 -21.00 -3.21 16.88
N PHE A 293 -20.19 -3.53 17.89
CA PHE A 293 -20.60 -4.43 18.97
C PHE A 293 -21.89 -3.96 19.66
N ILE A 294 -22.00 -2.66 19.99
CA ILE A 294 -23.21 -2.10 20.59
C ILE A 294 -24.42 -2.22 19.64
N ARG A 295 -24.23 -1.95 18.35
CA ARG A 295 -25.29 -2.06 17.34
C ARG A 295 -25.86 -3.48 17.31
N ARG A 296 -25.00 -4.48 17.21
CA ARG A 296 -25.39 -5.90 17.17
C ARG A 296 -26.01 -6.37 18.47
N GLU A 297 -25.41 -5.99 19.59
CA GLU A 297 -25.92 -6.37 20.90
C GLU A 297 -27.31 -5.76 21.18
N LYS A 298 -27.59 -4.55 20.67
CA LYS A 298 -28.94 -3.97 20.75
C LYS A 298 -29.98 -4.79 19.97
N ILE A 299 -29.62 -5.24 18.76
CA ILE A 299 -30.51 -6.08 17.93
C ILE A 299 -30.77 -7.41 18.63
N LYS A 300 -29.71 -8.07 19.10
CA LYS A 300 -29.80 -9.36 19.82
C LYS A 300 -30.61 -9.25 21.09
N ALA A 301 -30.33 -8.24 21.90
CA ALA A 301 -31.04 -7.99 23.17
C ALA A 301 -32.53 -7.72 22.94
N LYS A 302 -32.89 -7.03 21.84
CA LYS A 302 -34.29 -6.80 21.48
C LYS A 302 -34.99 -8.10 21.09
N LEU A 303 -34.33 -8.99 20.36
CA LEU A 303 -34.87 -10.30 19.98
C LEU A 303 -35.04 -11.23 21.21
N GLU A 304 -34.12 -11.17 22.14
CA GLU A 304 -34.10 -11.98 23.37
C GLU A 304 -34.86 -11.36 24.55
N GLY A 305 -35.43 -10.18 24.39
CA GLY A 305 -36.21 -9.49 25.43
C GLY A 305 -35.38 -9.08 26.67
N ARG A 306 -34.08 -8.90 26.53
CA ARG A 306 -33.13 -8.50 27.60
C ARG A 306 -32.58 -7.09 27.42
N LYS A 307 -31.92 -6.55 28.43
CA LYS A 307 -31.18 -5.28 28.31
C LYS A 307 -29.92 -5.46 27.47
N SER A 308 -29.66 -4.49 26.58
CA SER A 308 -28.41 -4.39 25.82
C SER A 308 -27.23 -4.01 26.75
N CYS A 309 -26.00 -4.31 26.31
CA CYS A 309 -24.80 -3.92 27.06
C CYS A 309 -24.59 -2.39 27.03
N THR A 310 -23.88 -1.91 28.05
CA THR A 310 -23.46 -0.51 28.13
C THR A 310 -22.25 -0.24 27.21
N LYS A 311 -22.04 1.03 26.84
CA LYS A 311 -20.82 1.43 26.06
C LYS A 311 -19.54 1.05 26.83
N LYS A 312 -19.52 1.12 28.15
CA LYS A 312 -18.36 0.78 28.97
C LYS A 312 -18.03 -0.71 28.89
N GLU A 313 -19.04 -1.57 28.98
CA GLU A 313 -18.86 -3.02 28.82
C GLU A 313 -18.39 -3.41 27.43
N ALA A 314 -18.99 -2.85 26.39
CA ALA A 314 -18.58 -3.06 25.01
C ALA A 314 -17.13 -2.64 24.79
N LYS A 315 -16.75 -1.45 25.26
CA LYS A 315 -15.39 -0.93 25.14
C LYS A 315 -14.38 -1.78 25.91
N SER A 316 -14.76 -2.32 27.08
CA SER A 316 -13.89 -3.22 27.85
C SER A 316 -13.59 -4.52 27.09
N LYS A 317 -14.60 -5.12 26.45
CA LYS A 317 -14.43 -6.34 25.62
C LYS A 317 -13.50 -6.09 24.44
N VAL A 318 -13.71 -4.99 23.71
CA VAL A 318 -12.86 -4.64 22.55
C VAL A 318 -11.43 -4.32 23.00
N LYS A 319 -11.25 -3.61 24.11
CA LYS A 319 -9.91 -3.31 24.65
C LYS A 319 -9.15 -4.55 25.12
N ALA A 320 -9.82 -5.59 25.56
CA ALA A 320 -9.17 -6.86 25.91
C ALA A 320 -8.56 -7.55 24.68
N PHE A 321 -9.14 -7.30 23.51
CA PHE A 321 -8.76 -7.93 22.24
C PHE A 321 -7.80 -7.08 21.39
N ILE A 322 -7.96 -5.74 21.35
CA ILE A 322 -7.08 -4.83 20.62
C ILE A 322 -6.37 -3.91 21.60
N GLN A 323 -5.04 -3.97 21.65
CA GLN A 323 -4.23 -3.24 22.60
C GLN A 323 -3.02 -2.56 21.98
N MET A 324 -2.54 -1.53 22.66
CA MET A 324 -1.24 -0.94 22.38
C MET A 324 -0.13 -1.86 22.87
N ILE A 325 0.85 -2.13 22.01
CA ILE A 325 2.00 -2.98 22.36
C ILE A 325 2.75 -2.46 23.60
N HIS A 326 2.84 -1.15 23.77
CA HIS A 326 3.51 -0.56 24.93
C HIS A 326 2.76 -0.85 26.23
N HIS A 327 1.44 -0.70 26.27
CA HIS A 327 0.63 -1.02 27.43
C HIS A 327 0.68 -2.51 27.76
N TYR A 328 0.63 -3.36 26.73
CA TYR A 328 0.76 -4.81 26.91
C TYR A 328 2.12 -5.16 27.51
N ARG A 329 3.21 -4.63 26.90
CA ARG A 329 4.56 -4.80 27.42
C ARG A 329 4.68 -4.37 28.88
N ASP A 330 4.22 -3.15 29.20
CA ASP A 330 4.38 -2.58 30.53
C ASP A 330 3.60 -3.39 31.58
N LEU A 331 2.42 -3.90 31.22
CA LEU A 331 1.63 -4.79 32.09
C LEU A 331 2.35 -6.10 32.39
N TYR A 332 2.98 -6.73 31.38
CA TYR A 332 3.64 -8.02 31.55
C TYR A 332 5.09 -7.90 32.05
N LEU A 333 5.72 -6.75 31.86
CA LEU A 333 7.05 -6.46 32.42
C LEU A 333 7.01 -5.75 33.76
N GLU A 334 5.82 -5.38 34.27
CA GLU A 334 5.67 -4.80 35.61
C GLU A 334 6.21 -5.77 36.64
N GLY A 335 7.12 -5.29 37.49
CA GLY A 335 7.80 -6.14 38.47
C GLY A 335 8.94 -6.97 37.92
N THR A 336 9.37 -6.74 36.67
CA THR A 336 10.56 -7.36 36.10
C THR A 336 11.68 -6.33 35.88
N GLU A 337 12.90 -6.81 35.71
CA GLU A 337 14.07 -6.02 35.34
C GLU A 337 14.87 -6.75 34.27
N VAL A 338 15.62 -5.99 33.48
CA VAL A 338 16.51 -6.54 32.46
C VAL A 338 17.93 -6.63 33.01
N ILE A 339 18.44 -7.85 33.12
CA ILE A 339 19.82 -8.11 33.56
C ILE A 339 20.56 -8.77 32.39
N GLY A 340 21.47 -8.01 31.75
CA GLY A 340 22.09 -8.45 30.51
C GLY A 340 21.05 -8.59 29.39
N ASN A 341 20.89 -9.79 28.84
CA ASN A 341 19.90 -10.13 27.81
C ASN A 341 18.68 -10.89 28.35
N GLU A 342 18.53 -10.99 29.67
CA GLU A 342 17.44 -11.74 30.29
C GLU A 342 16.48 -10.81 31.05
N ILE A 343 15.19 -11.13 30.99
CA ILE A 343 14.15 -10.49 31.79
C ILE A 343 13.95 -11.36 33.04
N ARG A 344 14.19 -10.78 34.22
CA ARG A 344 14.03 -11.47 35.51
C ARG A 344 13.02 -10.76 36.41
N PRO A 345 12.33 -11.49 37.28
CA PRO A 345 11.48 -10.86 38.31
C PRO A 345 12.33 -10.03 39.25
N LYS A 346 11.89 -8.82 39.59
CA LYS A 346 12.48 -8.01 40.67
C LYS A 346 12.33 -8.74 41.99
N GLU A 347 13.40 -8.77 42.76
CA GLU A 347 13.39 -9.43 44.05
C GLU A 347 12.28 -8.90 44.98
N GLY A 348 11.46 -9.78 45.51
CA GLY A 348 10.35 -9.45 46.41
C GLY A 348 9.08 -8.90 45.77
N TYR A 349 9.10 -8.42 44.51
CA TYR A 349 7.95 -7.75 43.89
C TYR A 349 6.68 -8.61 43.90
N PHE A 350 6.76 -9.87 43.49
CA PHE A 350 5.60 -10.78 43.42
C PHE A 350 5.22 -11.38 44.79
N ILE A 351 6.04 -11.19 45.80
CA ILE A 351 5.69 -11.52 47.19
C ILE A 351 4.73 -10.47 47.75
N ASP A 352 4.99 -9.18 47.41
CA ASP A 352 4.18 -8.06 47.87
C ASP A 352 2.92 -7.84 47.01
N HIS A 353 2.94 -8.29 45.76
CA HIS A 353 1.85 -8.17 44.78
C HIS A 353 1.29 -9.54 44.41
N LYS A 354 0.65 -10.22 45.36
CA LYS A 354 0.13 -11.60 45.20
C LYS A 354 -1.00 -11.74 44.20
N ASP A 355 -1.60 -10.64 43.75
CA ASP A 355 -2.60 -10.54 42.68
C ASP A 355 -1.97 -10.57 41.28
N LYS A 356 -0.65 -10.42 41.19
CA LYS A 356 0.11 -10.46 39.95
C LYS A 356 0.95 -11.73 39.87
N ALA A 357 0.87 -12.43 38.78
CA ALA A 357 1.66 -13.62 38.51
C ALA A 357 2.79 -13.29 37.55
N TYR A 358 4.03 -13.65 37.93
CA TYR A 358 5.12 -13.71 36.96
C TYR A 358 4.84 -14.85 35.98
N ILE A 359 4.65 -14.52 34.71
CA ILE A 359 4.58 -15.52 33.65
C ILE A 359 5.95 -15.48 32.97
N PRO A 360 6.83 -16.48 33.20
CA PRO A 360 8.11 -16.54 32.53
C PRO A 360 7.86 -16.57 31.01
N ALA A 361 8.61 -15.77 30.28
CA ALA A 361 8.71 -15.93 28.84
C ALA A 361 9.53 -17.20 28.57
N GLU A 362 8.86 -18.34 28.60
CA GLU A 362 9.47 -19.61 28.15
C GLU A 362 9.58 -19.66 26.66
#